data_7d32f95382b311e3316af1946af651db
#
_entry.id   7d32f95382b311e3316af1946af651db
#
_cell.length_a   1.000
_cell.length_b   1.000
_cell.length_c   1.000
_cell.angle_alpha   90.00
_cell.angle_beta   90.00
_cell.angle_gamma   90.00
#
_symmetry.space_group_name_H-M   'P 1'
#
loop_
_entity.id
_entity.type
_entity.pdbx_description
1 polymer ?
#
loop_
_entity_poly.entity_id
_entity_poly.type
_entity_poly.pdbx_seq_one_letter_code
_entity_poly.pdbx_strand_id
1 'polypeptide(L)'
;MTQKTYSKPTALFLMGPTASGKTDLAIQLRQSLPVEVISVDSALIYKGMDIGTAKPSKEELALAPHRLIDILDPAESYSAMNFRDDALREMADITAQGKIPLLVGGTMLYYKALIEGLSPLPSADEKLRLEIEEKAQKLGWPALHQELQKIDPISAKRINPNDSQRINRALEVFYLTGKSLTELTEQKGEELPYQFLQFAIAPEDRAVLHQRIEQRFHKMIELGFQEEVEKLYQREDLHPDLPSIRCVGYRQMWEYLRGDYDHEEMVFRGICATRQLAKRQITWLRGWKTPLNWLDSLQPQQAKEIVLRKIDEHFKG
;
A
#
# COMPACT_ATOMS: atom_id res chain seq x y z
N MET A 1 -31.32 13.08 -30.38
CA MET A 1 -31.09 13.15 -28.93
C MET A 1 -29.60 13.09 -28.72
N THR A 2 -28.95 14.23 -28.50
CA THR A 2 -27.51 14.33 -28.21
C THR A 2 -27.27 13.76 -26.82
N GLN A 3 -26.59 12.62 -26.72
CA GLN A 3 -26.07 12.12 -25.46
C GLN A 3 -25.18 13.21 -24.87
N LYS A 4 -25.60 13.81 -23.76
CA LYS A 4 -24.70 14.59 -22.90
C LYS A 4 -23.65 13.62 -22.41
N THR A 5 -22.45 13.70 -22.97
CA THR A 5 -21.26 13.08 -22.38
C THR A 5 -21.00 13.78 -21.05
N TYR A 6 -21.48 13.19 -19.95
CA TYR A 6 -21.08 13.63 -18.61
C TYR A 6 -19.57 13.36 -18.50
N SER A 7 -18.80 14.40 -18.29
CA SER A 7 -17.37 14.25 -18.00
C SER A 7 -17.24 13.37 -16.74
N LYS A 8 -16.30 12.41 -16.77
CA LYS A 8 -16.02 11.56 -15.60
C LYS A 8 -15.71 12.46 -14.40
N PRO A 9 -16.17 12.15 -13.17
CA PRO A 9 -15.80 12.90 -11.98
C PRO A 9 -14.29 12.87 -11.75
N THR A 10 -13.77 13.86 -11.04
CA THR A 10 -12.32 14.01 -10.76
C THR A 10 -11.95 13.40 -9.41
N ALA A 11 -10.82 12.74 -9.33
CA ALA A 11 -10.16 12.28 -8.12
C ALA A 11 -8.72 12.79 -8.03
N LEU A 12 -8.18 12.94 -6.83
CA LEU A 12 -6.81 13.35 -6.59
C LEU A 12 -6.04 12.21 -5.93
N PHE A 13 -4.83 11.93 -6.42
CA PHE A 13 -3.94 10.93 -5.83
C PHE A 13 -2.70 11.61 -5.27
N LEU A 14 -2.48 11.46 -3.97
CA LEU A 14 -1.31 11.93 -3.26
C LEU A 14 -0.47 10.74 -2.81
N MET A 15 0.50 10.40 -3.61
CA MET A 15 1.39 9.27 -3.43
C MET A 15 2.72 9.69 -2.81
N GLY A 16 3.42 8.77 -2.14
CA GLY A 16 4.76 9.06 -1.64
C GLY A 16 5.25 7.98 -0.70
N PRO A 17 6.56 7.94 -0.44
CA PRO A 17 7.13 7.00 0.52
C PRO A 17 6.65 7.29 1.94
N THR A 18 6.88 6.33 2.83
CA THR A 18 6.71 6.57 4.27
C THR A 18 7.60 7.73 4.71
N ALA A 19 7.18 8.51 5.70
CA ALA A 19 7.85 9.71 6.22
C ALA A 19 8.02 10.87 5.22
N SER A 20 7.24 10.93 4.14
CA SER A 20 7.33 12.00 3.13
C SER A 20 6.45 13.24 3.42
N GLY A 21 5.63 13.25 4.48
CA GLY A 21 4.76 14.40 4.80
C GLY A 21 3.41 14.41 4.05
N LYS A 22 2.95 13.26 3.54
CA LYS A 22 1.63 13.14 2.86
C LYS A 22 0.46 13.60 3.72
N THR A 23 0.44 13.20 4.99
CA THR A 23 -0.65 13.51 5.93
C THR A 23 -0.79 15.02 6.12
N ASP A 24 0.31 15.71 6.35
CA ASP A 24 0.32 17.17 6.52
C ASP A 24 -0.23 17.89 5.29
N LEU A 25 0.21 17.47 4.08
CA LEU A 25 -0.29 18.05 2.84
C LEU A 25 -1.78 17.73 2.62
N ALA A 26 -2.23 16.52 2.95
CA ALA A 26 -3.64 16.14 2.84
C ALA A 26 -4.54 17.00 3.75
N ILE A 27 -4.09 17.26 4.99
CA ILE A 27 -4.78 18.18 5.92
C ILE A 27 -4.87 19.58 5.34
N GLN A 28 -3.77 20.13 4.81
CA GLN A 28 -3.74 21.46 4.20
C GLN A 28 -4.64 21.57 2.96
N LEU A 29 -4.70 20.51 2.14
CA LEU A 29 -5.58 20.44 0.97
C LEU A 29 -7.05 20.44 1.39
N ARG A 30 -7.40 19.64 2.41
CA ARG A 30 -8.77 19.57 2.91
C ARG A 30 -9.27 20.92 3.49
N GLN A 31 -8.37 21.71 4.06
CA GLN A 31 -8.71 23.06 4.52
C GLN A 31 -8.99 24.07 3.38
N SER A 32 -8.50 23.78 2.18
CA SER A 32 -8.56 24.70 1.03
C SER A 32 -9.50 24.23 -0.08
N LEU A 33 -9.87 22.96 -0.10
CA LEU A 33 -10.66 22.32 -1.15
C LEU A 33 -11.76 21.44 -0.54
N PRO A 34 -12.86 21.23 -1.24
CA PRO A 34 -13.91 20.30 -0.82
C PRO A 34 -13.48 18.83 -1.07
N VAL A 35 -12.37 18.40 -0.47
CA VAL A 35 -11.88 17.03 -0.61
C VAL A 35 -12.20 16.19 0.62
N GLU A 36 -12.37 14.89 0.43
CA GLU A 36 -12.37 13.90 1.51
C GLU A 36 -11.29 12.84 1.28
N VAL A 37 -10.62 12.45 2.36
CA VAL A 37 -9.44 11.59 2.30
C VAL A 37 -9.84 10.13 2.35
N ILE A 38 -9.26 9.34 1.44
CA ILE A 38 -9.29 7.88 1.46
C ILE A 38 -7.84 7.39 1.65
N SER A 39 -7.61 6.58 2.66
CA SER A 39 -6.29 5.98 2.91
C SER A 39 -5.96 4.91 1.87
N VAL A 40 -4.76 4.99 1.29
CA VAL A 40 -4.21 3.98 0.36
C VAL A 40 -2.99 3.33 1.03
N ASP A 41 -3.26 2.65 2.13
CA ASP A 41 -2.22 2.04 2.96
C ASP A 41 -2.67 0.65 3.44
N SER A 42 -1.80 -0.35 3.28
CA SER A 42 -2.10 -1.74 3.64
C SER A 42 -1.86 -2.06 5.12
N ALA A 43 -1.43 -1.09 5.92
CA ALA A 43 -1.20 -1.26 7.35
C ALA A 43 -2.19 -0.44 8.20
N LEU A 44 -2.57 0.76 7.75
CA LEU A 44 -3.51 1.64 8.47
C LEU A 44 -4.94 1.06 8.56
N ILE A 45 -5.26 0.04 7.79
CA ILE A 45 -6.55 -0.65 7.80
C ILE A 45 -6.81 -1.45 9.08
N TYR A 46 -5.75 -1.82 9.82
CA TYR A 46 -5.85 -2.70 10.98
C TYR A 46 -6.15 -1.94 12.26
N LYS A 47 -7.17 -2.39 13.00
CA LYS A 47 -7.53 -1.88 14.33
C LYS A 47 -6.45 -2.20 15.35
N GLY A 48 -6.11 -1.21 16.20
CA GLY A 48 -5.13 -1.39 17.28
C GLY A 48 -3.67 -1.48 16.80
N MET A 49 -3.41 -1.20 15.52
CA MET A 49 -2.09 -1.04 14.94
C MET A 49 -1.88 0.44 14.61
N ASP A 50 -1.58 1.25 15.62
CA ASP A 50 -1.65 2.71 15.53
C ASP A 50 -0.26 3.34 15.51
N ILE A 51 0.58 3.01 16.50
CA ILE A 51 1.90 3.60 16.68
C ILE A 51 2.85 3.13 15.59
N GLY A 52 2.97 1.81 15.42
CA GLY A 52 3.91 1.22 14.46
C GLY A 52 3.57 1.46 13.00
N THR A 53 2.32 1.77 12.68
CA THR A 53 1.88 2.19 11.34
C THR A 53 2.03 3.68 11.10
N ALA A 54 2.31 4.47 12.15
CA ALA A 54 2.22 5.93 12.15
C ALA A 54 0.83 6.41 11.70
N LYS A 55 -0.22 5.79 12.23
CA LYS A 55 -1.60 6.21 11.98
C LYS A 55 -1.79 7.66 12.40
N PRO A 56 -2.51 8.48 11.62
CA PRO A 56 -2.78 9.86 12.00
C PRO A 56 -3.39 9.95 13.40
N SER A 57 -2.95 10.91 14.18
CA SER A 57 -3.45 11.14 15.54
C SER A 57 -4.94 11.51 15.54
N LYS A 58 -5.57 11.46 16.72
CA LYS A 58 -6.98 11.87 16.85
C LYS A 58 -7.20 13.33 16.43
N GLU A 59 -6.23 14.19 16.70
CA GLU A 59 -6.23 15.59 16.33
C GLU A 59 -6.11 15.76 14.80
N GLU A 60 -5.22 15.01 14.16
CA GLU A 60 -5.07 14.99 12.71
C GLU A 60 -6.32 14.43 12.02
N LEU A 61 -6.90 13.36 12.56
CA LEU A 61 -8.16 12.79 12.06
C LEU A 61 -9.36 13.71 12.27
N ALA A 62 -9.37 14.54 13.31
CA ALA A 62 -10.40 15.58 13.47
C ALA A 62 -10.30 16.66 12.40
N LEU A 63 -9.07 17.01 11.96
CA LEU A 63 -8.84 17.97 10.87
C LEU A 63 -9.11 17.35 9.49
N ALA A 64 -8.70 16.10 9.29
CA ALA A 64 -8.86 15.37 8.04
C ALA A 64 -9.25 13.90 8.33
N PRO A 65 -10.54 13.61 8.51
CA PRO A 65 -11.00 12.24 8.62
C PRO A 65 -10.58 11.40 7.41
N HIS A 66 -10.01 10.25 7.69
CA HIS A 66 -9.56 9.31 6.66
C HIS A 66 -10.53 8.13 6.60
N ARG A 67 -11.04 7.83 5.41
CA ARG A 67 -11.76 6.58 5.15
C ARG A 67 -10.77 5.44 4.94
N LEU A 68 -11.19 4.22 5.14
CA LEU A 68 -10.42 2.98 5.01
C LEU A 68 -9.22 2.90 5.97
N ILE A 69 -9.41 3.38 7.20
CA ILE A 69 -8.54 3.08 8.35
C ILE A 69 -9.38 2.37 9.42
N ASP A 70 -8.74 1.53 10.26
CA ASP A 70 -9.40 0.79 11.34
C ASP A 70 -10.62 -0.05 10.90
N ILE A 71 -10.57 -0.64 9.70
CA ILE A 71 -11.68 -1.39 9.13
C ILE A 71 -11.61 -2.90 9.38
N LEU A 72 -10.41 -3.43 9.68
CA LEU A 72 -10.17 -4.87 9.85
C LEU A 72 -9.54 -5.22 11.20
N ASP A 73 -9.80 -6.43 11.65
CA ASP A 73 -9.01 -7.05 12.73
C ASP A 73 -7.64 -7.51 12.16
N PRO A 74 -6.55 -7.45 12.96
CA PRO A 74 -5.24 -7.94 12.54
C PRO A 74 -5.17 -9.41 12.10
N ALA A 75 -6.14 -10.24 12.49
CA ALA A 75 -6.23 -11.62 12.03
C ALA A 75 -6.78 -11.76 10.60
N GLU A 76 -7.35 -10.70 10.05
CA GLU A 76 -7.96 -10.72 8.73
C GLU A 76 -6.97 -10.34 7.62
N SER A 77 -7.24 -10.81 6.41
CA SER A 77 -6.46 -10.49 5.22
C SER A 77 -7.19 -9.49 4.34
N TYR A 78 -6.44 -8.57 3.72
CA TYR A 78 -6.99 -7.57 2.81
C TYR A 78 -6.21 -7.56 1.49
N SER A 79 -6.91 -7.83 0.41
CA SER A 79 -6.33 -7.91 -0.92
C SER A 79 -6.43 -6.57 -1.68
N ALA A 80 -5.68 -6.45 -2.78
CA ALA A 80 -5.83 -5.32 -3.69
C ALA A 80 -7.22 -5.26 -4.35
N MET A 81 -7.93 -6.40 -4.45
CA MET A 81 -9.32 -6.46 -4.90
C MET A 81 -10.24 -5.82 -3.87
N ASN A 82 -10.16 -6.25 -2.60
CA ASN A 82 -10.94 -5.66 -1.51
C ASN A 82 -10.73 -4.15 -1.45
N PHE A 83 -9.46 -3.70 -1.53
CA PHE A 83 -9.15 -2.28 -1.56
C PHE A 83 -9.83 -1.57 -2.73
N ARG A 84 -9.77 -2.14 -3.95
CA ARG A 84 -10.37 -1.51 -5.13
C ARG A 84 -11.88 -1.34 -4.98
N ASP A 85 -12.57 -2.38 -4.53
CA ASP A 85 -14.01 -2.37 -4.35
C ASP A 85 -14.44 -1.35 -3.27
N ASP A 86 -13.75 -1.35 -2.15
CA ASP A 86 -13.98 -0.39 -1.07
C ASP A 86 -13.66 1.04 -1.50
N ALA A 87 -12.52 1.26 -2.15
CA ALA A 87 -12.14 2.59 -2.63
C ALA A 87 -13.13 3.15 -3.65
N LEU A 88 -13.61 2.35 -4.60
CA LEU A 88 -14.63 2.77 -5.57
C LEU A 88 -15.94 3.14 -4.88
N ARG A 89 -16.37 2.38 -3.87
CA ARG A 89 -17.56 2.70 -3.08
C ARG A 89 -17.40 4.02 -2.34
N GLU A 90 -16.29 4.21 -1.64
CA GLU A 90 -16.00 5.45 -0.91
C GLU A 90 -15.85 6.66 -1.85
N MET A 91 -15.20 6.49 -3.01
CA MET A 91 -15.11 7.53 -4.03
C MET A 91 -16.48 7.94 -4.55
N ALA A 92 -17.37 6.98 -4.81
CA ALA A 92 -18.73 7.25 -5.28
C ALA A 92 -19.56 8.02 -4.23
N ASP A 93 -19.45 7.64 -2.96
CA ASP A 93 -20.12 8.34 -1.86
C ASP A 93 -19.62 9.79 -1.70
N ILE A 94 -18.31 10.02 -1.73
CA ILE A 94 -17.72 11.35 -1.69
C ILE A 94 -18.19 12.22 -2.86
N THR A 95 -18.20 11.64 -4.05
CA THR A 95 -18.66 12.34 -5.26
C THR A 95 -20.15 12.69 -5.20
N ALA A 96 -20.98 11.80 -4.68
CA ALA A 96 -22.40 12.04 -4.49
C ALA A 96 -22.69 13.21 -3.51
N GLN A 97 -21.75 13.48 -2.60
CA GLN A 97 -21.79 14.62 -1.67
C GLN A 97 -21.26 15.93 -2.31
N GLY A 98 -20.92 15.92 -3.60
CA GLY A 98 -20.35 17.08 -4.30
C GLY A 98 -18.89 17.38 -3.92
N LYS A 99 -18.19 16.41 -3.35
CA LYS A 99 -16.78 16.55 -2.94
C LYS A 99 -15.85 15.76 -3.87
N ILE A 100 -14.57 15.99 -3.74
CA ILE A 100 -13.52 15.36 -4.55
C ILE A 100 -12.81 14.28 -3.71
N PRO A 101 -12.77 13.02 -4.14
CA PRO A 101 -11.97 11.99 -3.48
C PRO A 101 -10.48 12.32 -3.54
N LEU A 102 -9.82 12.38 -2.37
CA LEU A 102 -8.36 12.54 -2.23
C LEU A 102 -7.78 11.23 -1.68
N LEU A 103 -7.17 10.46 -2.54
CA LEU A 103 -6.54 9.19 -2.19
C LEU A 103 -5.11 9.43 -1.73
N VAL A 104 -4.77 9.07 -0.49
CA VAL A 104 -3.49 9.38 0.15
C VAL A 104 -2.82 8.11 0.65
N GLY A 105 -1.60 7.83 0.19
CA GLY A 105 -0.89 6.68 0.73
C GLY A 105 0.39 6.28 0.01
N GLY A 106 0.94 5.15 0.45
CA GLY A 106 2.21 4.62 -0.02
C GLY A 106 2.13 3.21 -0.60
N THR A 107 0.94 2.59 -0.68
CA THR A 107 0.76 1.24 -1.24
C THR A 107 0.52 1.33 -2.74
N MET A 108 1.62 1.38 -3.52
CA MET A 108 1.58 1.59 -4.97
C MET A 108 0.78 0.52 -5.72
N LEU A 109 0.76 -0.71 -5.21
CA LEU A 109 -0.04 -1.78 -5.79
C LEU A 109 -1.54 -1.45 -5.76
N TYR A 110 -2.02 -0.78 -4.71
CA TYR A 110 -3.42 -0.39 -4.57
C TYR A 110 -3.81 0.69 -5.59
N TYR A 111 -2.96 1.70 -5.79
CA TYR A 111 -3.16 2.69 -6.85
C TYR A 111 -3.19 2.05 -8.23
N LYS A 112 -2.25 1.12 -8.49
CA LYS A 112 -2.22 0.39 -9.76
C LYS A 112 -3.49 -0.42 -9.97
N ALA A 113 -3.93 -1.17 -8.97
CA ALA A 113 -5.16 -1.96 -9.01
C ALA A 113 -6.40 -1.08 -9.26
N LEU A 114 -6.43 0.11 -8.65
CA LEU A 114 -7.52 1.06 -8.84
C LEU A 114 -7.56 1.63 -10.27
N ILE A 115 -6.42 2.03 -10.81
CA ILE A 115 -6.30 2.68 -12.13
C ILE A 115 -6.48 1.69 -13.28
N GLU A 116 -5.73 0.60 -13.25
CA GLU A 116 -5.67 -0.37 -14.36
C GLU A 116 -6.76 -1.43 -14.28
N GLY A 117 -7.49 -1.48 -13.16
CA GLY A 117 -8.33 -2.62 -12.82
C GLY A 117 -7.51 -3.84 -12.40
N LEU A 118 -8.19 -4.88 -12.05
CA LEU A 118 -7.59 -6.16 -11.69
C LEU A 118 -7.95 -7.22 -12.73
N SER A 119 -6.97 -7.98 -13.11
CA SER A 119 -7.19 -9.18 -13.93
C SER A 119 -8.05 -10.18 -13.15
N PRO A 120 -8.87 -11.00 -13.82
CA PRO A 120 -9.77 -11.98 -13.19
C PRO A 120 -8.97 -13.16 -12.61
N LEU A 121 -8.17 -12.89 -11.59
CA LEU A 121 -7.42 -13.92 -10.87
C LEU A 121 -8.32 -14.59 -9.83
N PRO A 122 -8.18 -15.91 -9.62
CA PRO A 122 -8.93 -16.59 -8.57
C PRO A 122 -8.58 -16.04 -7.18
N SER A 123 -9.53 -16.13 -6.25
CA SER A 123 -9.25 -15.87 -4.84
C SER A 123 -8.14 -16.79 -4.33
N ALA A 124 -7.49 -16.38 -3.25
CA ALA A 124 -6.50 -17.22 -2.58
C ALA A 124 -7.14 -18.49 -2.02
N ASP A 125 -6.48 -19.62 -2.21
CA ASP A 125 -6.85 -20.91 -1.60
C ASP A 125 -5.75 -21.30 -0.60
N GLU A 126 -6.06 -21.14 0.69
CA GLU A 126 -5.09 -21.38 1.77
C GLU A 126 -4.60 -22.83 1.80
N LYS A 127 -5.49 -23.79 1.53
CA LYS A 127 -5.12 -25.21 1.51
C LYS A 127 -4.12 -25.51 0.39
N LEU A 128 -4.40 -25.04 -0.80
CA LEU A 128 -3.50 -25.21 -1.94
C LEU A 128 -2.15 -24.52 -1.72
N ARG A 129 -2.16 -23.33 -1.09
CA ARG A 129 -0.91 -22.64 -0.73
C ARG A 129 -0.05 -23.45 0.22
N LEU A 130 -0.65 -24.05 1.24
CA LEU A 130 0.05 -24.93 2.17
C LEU A 130 0.61 -26.16 1.45
N GLU A 131 -0.13 -26.79 0.56
CA GLU A 131 0.34 -27.91 -0.25
C GLU A 131 1.57 -27.54 -1.11
N ILE A 132 1.56 -26.34 -1.70
CA ILE A 132 2.70 -25.80 -2.47
C ILE A 132 3.89 -25.52 -1.54
N GLU A 133 3.66 -24.97 -0.36
CA GLU A 133 4.71 -24.74 0.64
C GLU A 133 5.33 -26.02 1.17
N GLU A 134 4.54 -27.04 1.47
CA GLU A 134 5.05 -28.37 1.85
C GLU A 134 5.89 -29.01 0.73
N LYS A 135 5.47 -28.82 -0.53
CA LYS A 135 6.25 -29.26 -1.69
C LYS A 135 7.57 -28.48 -1.77
N ALA A 136 7.55 -27.19 -1.49
CA ALA A 136 8.74 -26.36 -1.46
C ALA A 136 9.69 -26.70 -0.31
N GLN A 137 9.17 -27.10 0.86
CA GLN A 137 10.00 -27.58 1.97
C GLN A 137 10.78 -28.84 1.61
N LYS A 138 10.20 -29.72 0.78
CA LYS A 138 10.84 -30.99 0.34
C LYS A 138 11.82 -30.79 -0.81
N LEU A 139 11.51 -29.93 -1.78
CA LEU A 139 12.23 -29.80 -3.05
C LEU A 139 13.03 -28.49 -3.18
N GLY A 140 12.72 -27.49 -2.36
CA GLY A 140 13.23 -26.13 -2.46
C GLY A 140 12.46 -25.27 -3.47
N TRP A 141 12.39 -23.94 -3.20
CA TRP A 141 11.74 -22.97 -4.09
C TRP A 141 12.34 -22.92 -5.51
N PRO A 142 13.68 -23.09 -5.70
CA PRO A 142 14.25 -23.17 -7.05
C PRO A 142 13.68 -24.32 -7.91
N ALA A 143 13.32 -25.47 -7.31
CA ALA A 143 12.71 -26.57 -8.05
C ALA A 143 11.26 -26.23 -8.48
N LEU A 144 10.50 -25.55 -7.61
CA LEU A 144 9.16 -25.05 -7.94
C LEU A 144 9.22 -23.95 -9.00
N HIS A 145 10.26 -23.12 -8.99
CA HIS A 145 10.51 -22.13 -10.05
C HIS A 145 10.77 -22.80 -11.41
N GLN A 146 11.50 -23.92 -11.45
CA GLN A 146 11.68 -24.71 -12.68
C GLN A 146 10.36 -25.31 -13.19
N GLU A 147 9.47 -25.71 -12.28
CA GLU A 147 8.12 -26.12 -12.64
C GLU A 147 7.32 -24.95 -13.25
N LEU A 148 7.36 -23.78 -12.59
CA LEU A 148 6.76 -22.55 -13.12
C LEU A 148 7.31 -22.20 -14.50
N GLN A 149 8.61 -22.42 -14.75
CA GLN A 149 9.21 -22.15 -16.07
C GLN A 149 8.61 -22.99 -17.19
N LYS A 150 8.12 -24.19 -16.89
CA LYS A 150 7.43 -25.04 -17.89
C LYS A 150 5.99 -24.60 -18.12
N ILE A 151 5.33 -24.04 -17.11
CA ILE A 151 3.93 -23.61 -17.12
C ILE A 151 3.78 -22.18 -17.67
N ASP A 152 4.62 -21.27 -17.17
CA ASP A 152 4.60 -19.85 -17.47
C ASP A 152 6.04 -19.30 -17.59
N PRO A 153 6.68 -19.50 -18.75
CA PRO A 153 8.06 -19.05 -18.97
C PRO A 153 8.23 -17.53 -18.80
N ILE A 154 7.18 -16.76 -19.12
CA ILE A 154 7.19 -15.30 -19.05
C ILE A 154 7.22 -14.85 -17.57
N SER A 155 6.35 -15.41 -16.73
CA SER A 155 6.38 -15.15 -15.30
C SER A 155 7.67 -15.65 -14.65
N ALA A 156 8.13 -16.85 -14.99
CA ALA A 156 9.37 -17.41 -14.44
C ALA A 156 10.60 -16.52 -14.74
N LYS A 157 10.69 -15.94 -15.94
CA LYS A 157 11.79 -15.04 -16.30
C LYS A 157 11.87 -13.78 -15.43
N ARG A 158 10.73 -13.28 -14.94
CA ARG A 158 10.64 -12.05 -14.10
C ARG A 158 10.65 -12.32 -12.60
N ILE A 159 10.33 -13.54 -12.18
CA ILE A 159 10.26 -13.94 -10.78
C ILE A 159 11.61 -14.53 -10.37
N ASN A 160 12.17 -14.06 -9.25
CA ASN A 160 13.40 -14.63 -8.71
C ASN A 160 13.14 -16.07 -8.25
N PRO A 161 14.06 -17.04 -8.50
CA PRO A 161 13.91 -18.43 -8.05
C PRO A 161 13.74 -18.63 -6.54
N ASN A 162 14.10 -17.65 -5.73
CA ASN A 162 13.92 -17.65 -4.28
C ASN A 162 12.72 -16.80 -3.80
N ASP A 163 11.91 -16.24 -4.71
CA ASP A 163 10.72 -15.46 -4.35
C ASP A 163 9.54 -16.40 -4.13
N SER A 164 9.48 -16.96 -2.91
CA SER A 164 8.48 -17.94 -2.48
C SER A 164 7.04 -17.46 -2.74
N GLN A 165 6.74 -16.22 -2.40
CA GLN A 165 5.39 -15.66 -2.52
C GLN A 165 4.91 -15.59 -3.97
N ARG A 166 5.77 -15.10 -4.88
CA ARG A 166 5.39 -14.96 -6.29
C ARG A 166 5.34 -16.31 -7.00
N ILE A 167 6.24 -17.24 -6.65
CA ILE A 167 6.22 -18.61 -7.17
C ILE A 167 4.96 -19.31 -6.71
N ASN A 168 4.66 -19.27 -5.39
CA ASN A 168 3.45 -19.87 -4.82
C ASN A 168 2.20 -19.35 -5.52
N ARG A 169 2.06 -18.00 -5.63
CA ARG A 169 0.90 -17.39 -6.29
C ARG A 169 0.75 -17.79 -7.77
N ALA A 170 1.84 -17.85 -8.52
CA ALA A 170 1.78 -18.22 -9.93
C ALA A 170 1.36 -19.69 -10.13
N LEU A 171 1.87 -20.59 -9.29
CA LEU A 171 1.48 -22.00 -9.30
C LEU A 171 0.04 -22.19 -8.81
N GLU A 172 -0.36 -21.51 -7.72
CA GLU A 172 -1.74 -21.51 -7.21
C GLU A 172 -2.73 -21.13 -8.31
N VAL A 173 -2.48 -20.04 -9.01
CA VAL A 173 -3.34 -19.58 -10.11
C VAL A 173 -3.48 -20.64 -11.19
N PHE A 174 -2.38 -21.27 -11.59
CA PHE A 174 -2.41 -22.33 -12.59
C PHE A 174 -3.15 -23.57 -12.11
N TYR A 175 -2.92 -24.02 -10.89
CA TYR A 175 -3.59 -25.20 -10.37
C TYR A 175 -5.10 -25.01 -10.19
N LEU A 176 -5.54 -23.78 -9.86
CA LEU A 176 -6.97 -23.46 -9.70
C LEU A 176 -7.69 -23.28 -11.04
N THR A 177 -7.01 -22.76 -12.07
CA THR A 177 -7.67 -22.30 -13.30
C THR A 177 -7.28 -23.05 -14.55
N GLY A 178 -6.18 -23.78 -14.52
CA GLY A 178 -5.55 -24.39 -15.71
C GLY A 178 -4.92 -23.37 -16.67
N LYS A 179 -4.90 -22.05 -16.31
CA LYS A 179 -4.31 -20.97 -17.08
C LYS A 179 -3.12 -20.38 -16.36
N SER A 180 -2.12 -19.93 -17.10
CA SER A 180 -0.95 -19.28 -16.53
C SER A 180 -1.30 -17.90 -15.95
N LEU A 181 -0.49 -17.44 -14.99
CA LEU A 181 -0.62 -16.09 -14.45
C LEU A 181 -0.47 -15.03 -15.55
N THR A 182 0.42 -15.26 -16.51
CA THR A 182 0.61 -14.36 -17.67
C THR A 182 -0.66 -14.25 -18.50
N GLU A 183 -1.27 -15.38 -18.89
CA GLU A 183 -2.53 -15.39 -19.67
C GLU A 183 -3.66 -14.64 -18.99
N LEU A 184 -3.83 -14.81 -17.68
CA LEU A 184 -4.89 -14.12 -16.95
C LEU A 184 -4.58 -12.64 -16.72
N THR A 185 -3.32 -12.26 -16.58
CA THR A 185 -2.92 -10.86 -16.38
C THR A 185 -2.87 -10.03 -17.66
N GLU A 186 -2.93 -10.65 -18.85
CA GLU A 186 -3.14 -9.95 -20.13
C GLU A 186 -4.58 -9.43 -20.28
N GLN A 187 -5.53 -10.02 -19.56
CA GLN A 187 -6.90 -9.52 -19.52
C GLN A 187 -6.94 -8.24 -18.69
N LYS A 188 -7.26 -7.12 -19.34
CA LYS A 188 -7.42 -5.83 -18.64
C LYS A 188 -8.68 -5.88 -17.78
N GLY A 189 -8.56 -5.38 -16.57
CA GLY A 189 -9.71 -5.12 -15.71
C GLY A 189 -10.48 -3.88 -16.18
N GLU A 190 -11.57 -3.57 -15.48
CA GLU A 190 -12.34 -2.34 -15.72
C GLU A 190 -11.51 -1.10 -15.38
N GLU A 191 -11.48 -0.15 -16.30
CA GLU A 191 -10.82 1.13 -16.10
C GLU A 191 -11.50 1.94 -14.98
N LEU A 192 -10.72 2.78 -14.31
CA LEU A 192 -11.26 3.69 -13.29
C LEU A 192 -12.28 4.66 -13.93
N PRO A 193 -13.52 4.75 -13.40
CA PRO A 193 -14.56 5.63 -13.94
C PRO A 193 -14.37 7.10 -13.52
N TYR A 194 -13.14 7.54 -13.27
CA TYR A 194 -12.75 8.88 -12.85
C TYR A 194 -11.67 9.45 -13.79
N GLN A 195 -11.66 10.76 -13.94
CA GLN A 195 -10.45 11.49 -14.29
C GLN A 195 -9.63 11.67 -13.01
N PHE A 196 -8.31 11.68 -13.12
CA PHE A 196 -7.49 11.79 -11.92
C PHE A 196 -6.23 12.60 -12.16
N LEU A 197 -5.88 13.42 -11.16
CA LEU A 197 -4.61 14.11 -11.07
C LEU A 197 -3.72 13.40 -10.06
N GLN A 198 -2.46 13.20 -10.44
CA GLN A 198 -1.52 12.43 -9.65
C GLN A 198 -0.35 13.28 -9.17
N PHE A 199 -0.07 13.20 -7.88
CA PHE A 199 1.01 13.90 -7.22
C PHE A 199 1.86 12.89 -6.44
N ALA A 200 3.18 13.05 -6.51
CA ALA A 200 4.14 12.28 -5.71
C ALA A 200 4.92 13.24 -4.83
N ILE A 201 4.87 13.06 -3.52
CA ILE A 201 5.61 13.90 -2.58
C ILE A 201 6.76 13.12 -1.92
N ALA A 202 7.96 13.65 -2.03
CA ALA A 202 9.16 13.15 -1.36
C ALA A 202 10.19 14.27 -1.22
N PRO A 203 11.13 14.21 -0.27
CA PRO A 203 12.29 15.08 -0.31
C PRO A 203 13.18 14.69 -1.50
N GLU A 204 13.81 15.67 -2.14
CA GLU A 204 14.77 15.41 -3.22
C GLU A 204 15.98 14.63 -2.68
N ASP A 205 16.49 15.04 -1.52
CA ASP A 205 17.59 14.35 -0.86
C ASP A 205 17.11 13.13 -0.06
N ARG A 206 17.63 11.97 -0.47
CA ARG A 206 17.36 10.69 0.21
C ARG A 206 17.87 10.68 1.66
N ALA A 207 18.93 11.42 1.99
CA ALA A 207 19.46 11.48 3.35
C ALA A 207 18.44 12.06 4.31
N VAL A 208 17.70 13.09 3.90
CA VAL A 208 16.60 13.66 4.69
C VAL A 208 15.51 12.65 4.98
N LEU A 209 15.13 11.85 3.98
CA LEU A 209 14.13 10.79 4.17
C LEU A 209 14.60 9.73 5.16
N HIS A 210 15.87 9.33 5.07
CA HIS A 210 16.47 8.35 5.98
C HIS A 210 16.52 8.88 7.42
N GLN A 211 16.88 10.15 7.61
CA GLN A 211 16.86 10.79 8.93
C GLN A 211 15.44 10.87 9.51
N ARG A 212 14.44 11.28 8.71
CA ARG A 212 13.03 11.30 9.15
C ARG A 212 12.51 9.93 9.54
N ILE A 213 12.90 8.88 8.81
CA ILE A 213 12.53 7.49 9.13
C ILE A 213 13.12 7.08 10.47
N GLU A 214 14.39 7.36 10.71
CA GLU A 214 15.08 7.03 11.96
C GLU A 214 14.46 7.76 13.16
N GLN A 215 14.31 9.08 13.06
CA GLN A 215 13.68 9.89 14.11
C GLN A 215 12.26 9.41 14.42
N ARG A 216 11.47 9.08 13.38
CA ARG A 216 10.12 8.58 13.56
C ARG A 216 10.10 7.21 14.22
N PHE A 217 11.03 6.31 13.89
CA PHE A 217 11.09 5.00 14.51
C PHE A 217 11.42 5.09 16.00
N HIS A 218 12.41 5.91 16.37
CA HIS A 218 12.69 6.20 17.79
C HIS A 218 11.47 6.81 18.50
N LYS A 219 10.77 7.73 17.84
CA LYS A 219 9.54 8.31 18.42
C LYS A 219 8.44 7.27 18.63
N MET A 220 8.28 6.30 17.74
CA MET A 220 7.35 5.18 17.92
C MET A 220 7.70 4.36 19.19
N ILE A 221 8.98 4.06 19.41
CA ILE A 221 9.43 3.36 20.62
C ILE A 221 9.06 4.17 21.89
N GLU A 222 9.35 5.48 21.89
CA GLU A 222 8.99 6.36 23.02
C GLU A 222 7.48 6.44 23.28
N LEU A 223 6.65 6.29 22.25
CA LEU A 223 5.19 6.34 22.33
C LEU A 223 4.55 5.01 22.78
N GLY A 224 5.34 3.94 22.98
CA GLY A 224 4.83 2.66 23.44
C GLY A 224 4.58 1.66 22.32
N PHE A 225 5.38 1.69 21.26
CA PHE A 225 5.24 0.73 20.16
C PHE A 225 5.46 -0.71 20.60
N GLN A 226 6.36 -0.95 21.58
CA GLN A 226 6.56 -2.29 22.12
C GLN A 226 5.28 -2.79 22.80
N GLU A 227 4.67 -2.00 23.68
CA GLU A 227 3.44 -2.34 24.39
C GLU A 227 2.25 -2.55 23.44
N GLU A 228 2.23 -1.85 22.31
CA GLU A 228 1.24 -2.08 21.26
C GLU A 228 1.42 -3.48 20.66
N VAL A 229 2.65 -3.87 20.32
CA VAL A 229 2.91 -5.19 19.72
C VAL A 229 2.80 -6.32 20.73
N GLU A 230 3.15 -6.10 22.01
CA GLU A 230 2.96 -7.08 23.08
C GLU A 230 1.49 -7.52 23.21
N LYS A 231 0.56 -6.57 23.11
CA LYS A 231 -0.88 -6.88 23.12
C LYS A 231 -1.30 -7.75 21.93
N LEU A 232 -0.72 -7.53 20.77
CA LEU A 232 -0.95 -8.37 19.58
C LEU A 232 -0.29 -9.75 19.74
N TYR A 233 0.93 -9.78 20.30
CA TYR A 233 1.70 -11.01 20.52
C TYR A 233 1.03 -11.97 21.52
N GLN A 234 0.24 -11.44 22.45
CA GLN A 234 -0.52 -12.24 23.43
C GLN A 234 -1.77 -12.90 22.81
N ARG A 235 -2.16 -12.51 21.60
CA ARG A 235 -3.32 -13.09 20.93
C ARG A 235 -2.95 -14.44 20.30
N GLU A 236 -3.71 -15.48 20.62
CA GLU A 236 -3.49 -16.84 20.11
C GLU A 236 -3.85 -17.00 18.62
N ASP A 237 -4.68 -16.10 18.09
CA ASP A 237 -5.13 -16.10 16.69
C ASP A 237 -4.19 -15.32 15.75
N LEU A 238 -3.12 -14.69 16.27
CA LEU A 238 -2.13 -14.00 15.48
C LEU A 238 -0.81 -14.77 15.38
N HIS A 239 -0.21 -14.75 14.21
CA HIS A 239 1.06 -15.44 13.93
C HIS A 239 1.90 -14.64 12.92
N PRO A 240 3.24 -14.90 12.82
CA PRO A 240 4.16 -14.05 12.04
C PRO A 240 3.91 -14.03 10.52
N ASP A 241 3.11 -14.97 9.99
CA ASP A 241 2.82 -15.03 8.55
C ASP A 241 1.61 -14.19 8.14
N LEU A 242 0.83 -13.67 9.10
CA LEU A 242 -0.28 -12.78 8.81
C LEU A 242 0.20 -11.47 8.16
N PRO A 243 -0.55 -10.94 7.18
CA PRO A 243 -0.20 -9.67 6.52
C PRO A 243 0.00 -8.50 7.49
N SER A 244 -0.78 -8.43 8.55
CA SER A 244 -0.69 -7.44 9.62
C SER A 244 0.66 -7.52 10.35
N ILE A 245 1.05 -8.71 10.79
CA ILE A 245 2.30 -8.94 11.53
C ILE A 245 3.53 -8.79 10.62
N ARG A 246 3.38 -9.05 9.34
CA ARG A 246 4.43 -8.83 8.33
C ARG A 246 4.66 -7.36 7.99
N CYS A 247 3.83 -6.44 8.48
CA CYS A 247 4.08 -5.01 8.34
C CYS A 247 5.45 -4.62 8.91
N VAL A 248 6.11 -3.69 8.22
CA VAL A 248 7.43 -3.19 8.64
C VAL A 248 7.31 -2.54 10.03
N GLY A 249 8.25 -2.85 10.90
CA GLY A 249 8.22 -2.50 12.31
C GLY A 249 7.60 -3.61 13.16
N TYR A 250 6.37 -4.00 12.88
CA TYR A 250 5.66 -5.07 13.62
C TYR A 250 6.40 -6.40 13.51
N ARG A 251 6.82 -6.79 12.34
CA ARG A 251 7.60 -8.02 12.14
C ARG A 251 8.87 -8.02 13.00
N GLN A 252 9.63 -6.92 13.00
CA GLN A 252 10.87 -6.83 13.76
C GLN A 252 10.62 -6.84 15.27
N MET A 253 9.57 -6.15 15.73
CA MET A 253 9.18 -6.19 17.14
C MET A 253 8.68 -7.58 17.55
N TRP A 254 7.92 -8.26 16.69
CA TRP A 254 7.46 -9.63 16.93
C TRP A 254 8.61 -10.62 17.08
N GLU A 255 9.63 -10.54 16.19
CA GLU A 255 10.84 -11.36 16.24
C GLU A 255 11.65 -11.08 17.54
N TYR A 256 11.74 -9.82 17.97
CA TYR A 256 12.34 -9.45 19.25
C TYR A 256 11.58 -10.05 20.45
N LEU A 257 10.26 -9.94 20.48
CA LEU A 257 9.43 -10.51 21.56
C LEU A 257 9.52 -12.03 21.60
N ARG A 258 9.78 -12.68 20.49
CA ARG A 258 10.06 -14.12 20.41
C ARG A 258 11.45 -14.49 20.94
N GLY A 259 12.36 -13.54 21.09
CA GLY A 259 13.72 -13.73 21.59
C GLY A 259 14.79 -13.98 20.52
N ASP A 260 14.51 -13.67 19.25
CA ASP A 260 15.43 -13.90 18.14
C ASP A 260 16.68 -12.98 18.21
N TYR A 261 16.54 -11.81 18.82
CA TYR A 261 17.59 -10.81 19.00
C TYR A 261 17.21 -9.81 20.10
N ASP A 262 18.14 -8.93 20.48
CA ASP A 262 17.92 -7.92 21.51
C ASP A 262 17.17 -6.66 20.99
N HIS A 263 16.85 -5.75 21.89
CA HIS A 263 16.11 -4.53 21.58
C HIS A 263 16.89 -3.59 20.66
N GLU A 264 18.22 -3.47 20.80
CA GLU A 264 19.04 -2.60 19.97
C GLU A 264 19.04 -3.09 18.53
N GLU A 265 19.21 -4.39 18.31
CA GLU A 265 19.13 -5.02 17.01
C GLU A 265 17.70 -4.88 16.41
N MET A 266 16.64 -4.99 17.21
CA MET A 266 15.26 -4.77 16.76
C MET A 266 15.09 -3.35 16.19
N VAL A 267 15.54 -2.32 16.91
CA VAL A 267 15.48 -0.91 16.46
C VAL A 267 16.24 -0.73 15.16
N PHE A 268 17.48 -1.24 15.09
CA PHE A 268 18.30 -1.18 13.90
C PHE A 268 17.60 -1.83 12.69
N ARG A 269 17.09 -3.05 12.86
CA ARG A 269 16.36 -3.78 11.80
C ARG A 269 15.08 -3.08 11.38
N GLY A 270 14.34 -2.52 12.33
CA GLY A 270 13.13 -1.75 12.05
C GLY A 270 13.39 -0.52 11.19
N ILE A 271 14.42 0.24 11.51
CA ILE A 271 14.87 1.40 10.72
C ILE A 271 15.32 0.96 9.32
N CYS A 272 16.14 -0.08 9.23
CA CYS A 272 16.61 -0.61 7.94
C CYS A 272 15.46 -1.10 7.07
N ALA A 273 14.52 -1.85 7.63
CA ALA A 273 13.36 -2.35 6.91
C ALA A 273 12.46 -1.21 6.41
N THR A 274 12.29 -0.15 7.21
CA THR A 274 11.53 1.05 6.83
C THR A 274 12.23 1.83 5.70
N ARG A 275 13.55 1.97 5.75
CA ARG A 275 14.34 2.56 4.64
C ARG A 275 14.20 1.75 3.35
N GLN A 276 14.20 0.41 3.44
CA GLN A 276 13.98 -0.46 2.29
C GLN A 276 12.54 -0.34 1.72
N LEU A 277 11.54 -0.20 2.59
CA LEU A 277 10.16 0.08 2.16
C LEU A 277 10.10 1.40 1.38
N ALA A 278 10.64 2.48 1.94
CA ALA A 278 10.68 3.80 1.28
C ALA A 278 11.41 3.74 -0.07
N LYS A 279 12.53 3.03 -0.16
CA LYS A 279 13.26 2.80 -1.42
C LYS A 279 12.37 2.11 -2.46
N ARG A 280 11.64 1.06 -2.08
CA ARG A 280 10.72 0.36 -2.99
C ARG A 280 9.60 1.30 -3.47
N GLN A 281 9.02 2.08 -2.57
CA GLN A 281 7.97 3.05 -2.90
C GLN A 281 8.47 4.10 -3.93
N ILE A 282 9.65 4.66 -3.72
CA ILE A 282 10.28 5.61 -4.68
C ILE A 282 10.56 4.93 -6.02
N THR A 283 11.05 3.70 -6.01
CA THR A 283 11.32 2.95 -7.25
C THR A 283 10.04 2.73 -8.04
N TRP A 284 8.92 2.41 -7.38
CA TRP A 284 7.62 2.32 -8.02
C TRP A 284 7.19 3.64 -8.65
N LEU A 285 7.30 4.75 -7.91
CA LEU A 285 6.92 6.09 -8.37
C LEU A 285 7.77 6.55 -9.55
N ARG A 286 9.07 6.25 -9.56
CA ARG A 286 9.95 6.55 -10.69
C ARG A 286 9.64 5.75 -11.94
N GLY A 287 9.11 4.54 -11.78
CA GLY A 287 8.66 3.68 -12.87
C GLY A 287 7.17 3.86 -13.21
N TRP A 288 6.50 4.88 -12.67
CA TRP A 288 5.08 5.12 -12.89
C TRP A 288 4.80 5.51 -14.33
N LYS A 289 3.84 4.87 -14.97
CA LYS A 289 3.62 4.99 -16.42
C LYS A 289 2.77 6.18 -16.83
N THR A 290 1.97 6.72 -15.91
CA THR A 290 1.09 7.86 -16.17
C THR A 290 1.71 9.16 -15.67
N PRO A 291 1.33 10.34 -16.21
CA PRO A 291 1.90 11.62 -15.80
C PRO A 291 1.80 11.84 -14.29
N LEU A 292 2.93 12.16 -13.66
CA LEU A 292 3.06 12.31 -12.22
C LEU A 292 3.69 13.66 -11.89
N ASN A 293 3.00 14.47 -11.11
CA ASN A 293 3.50 15.75 -10.64
C ASN A 293 4.31 15.53 -9.35
N TRP A 294 5.62 15.77 -9.41
CA TRP A 294 6.49 15.65 -8.25
C TRP A 294 6.45 16.90 -7.39
N LEU A 295 6.38 16.70 -6.08
CA LEU A 295 6.33 17.73 -5.04
C LEU A 295 7.49 17.52 -4.07
N ASP A 296 8.22 18.61 -3.76
CA ASP A 296 9.25 18.55 -2.73
C ASP A 296 8.64 18.68 -1.34
N SER A 297 8.85 17.69 -0.50
CA SER A 297 8.35 17.68 0.88
C SER A 297 9.10 18.64 1.82
N LEU A 298 10.18 19.24 1.38
CA LEU A 298 10.89 20.29 2.12
C LEU A 298 10.31 21.68 1.86
N GLN A 299 9.42 21.80 0.87
CA GLN A 299 8.75 23.04 0.50
C GLN A 299 7.21 22.87 0.56
N PRO A 300 6.62 22.64 1.75
CA PRO A 300 5.22 22.27 1.88
C PRO A 300 4.25 23.33 1.33
N GLN A 301 4.57 24.62 1.47
CA GLN A 301 3.76 25.71 0.92
C GLN A 301 3.75 25.67 -0.62
N GLN A 302 4.91 25.51 -1.24
CA GLN A 302 5.03 25.41 -2.69
C GLN A 302 4.35 24.14 -3.20
N ALA A 303 4.49 23.01 -2.48
CA ALA A 303 3.80 21.77 -2.82
C ALA A 303 2.28 21.96 -2.88
N LYS A 304 1.70 22.62 -1.87
CA LYS A 304 0.28 22.97 -1.84
C LYS A 304 -0.12 23.86 -3.03
N GLU A 305 0.63 24.91 -3.31
CA GLU A 305 0.36 25.84 -4.42
C GLU A 305 0.38 25.14 -5.80
N ILE A 306 1.33 24.21 -6.01
CA ILE A 306 1.39 23.40 -7.23
C ILE A 306 0.13 22.55 -7.37
N VAL A 307 -0.32 21.88 -6.30
CA VAL A 307 -1.54 21.09 -6.33
C VAL A 307 -2.76 21.95 -6.67
N LEU A 308 -2.95 23.08 -5.97
CA LEU A 308 -4.08 23.98 -6.21
C LEU A 308 -4.10 24.51 -7.65
N ARG A 309 -2.96 24.93 -8.16
CA ARG A 309 -2.83 25.41 -9.55
C ARG A 309 -3.19 24.31 -10.56
N LYS A 310 -2.69 23.07 -10.35
CA LYS A 310 -2.99 21.94 -11.26
C LYS A 310 -4.47 21.57 -11.26
N ILE A 311 -5.13 21.66 -10.12
CA ILE A 311 -6.58 21.46 -10.02
C ILE A 311 -7.33 22.56 -10.78
N ASP A 312 -6.95 23.81 -10.59
CA ASP A 312 -7.54 24.96 -11.30
C ASP A 312 -7.38 24.84 -12.83
N GLU A 313 -6.20 24.44 -13.30
CA GLU A 313 -5.93 24.18 -14.73
C GLU A 313 -6.86 23.06 -15.26
N HIS A 314 -7.04 22.00 -14.49
CA HIS A 314 -7.88 20.84 -14.87
C HIS A 314 -9.37 21.19 -14.98
N PHE A 315 -9.90 22.06 -14.11
CA PHE A 315 -11.31 22.44 -14.14
C PHE A 315 -11.63 23.57 -15.12
N LYS A 316 -10.62 24.28 -15.65
CA LYS A 316 -10.78 25.35 -16.66
C LYS A 316 -10.61 24.89 -18.11
N GLY A 317 -10.02 23.71 -18.32
CA GLY A 317 -9.84 23.10 -19.64
C GLY A 317 -10.94 22.11 -19.96
#